data_44b2f3c3dc679ff591544622cdc24047
#
_entry.id   44b2f3c3dc679ff591544622cdc24047
#
_cell.length_a   1.000
_cell.length_b   1.000
_cell.length_c   1.000
_cell.angle_alpha   90.00
_cell.angle_beta   90.00
_cell.angle_gamma   90.00
#
_symmetry.space_group_name_H-M   'P 1'
#
loop_
_entity.id
_entity.type
_entity.pdbx_description
1 polymer ?
#
loop_
_entity_poly.entity_id
_entity_poly.type
_entity_poly.pdbx_seq_one_letter_code
_entity_poly.pdbx_strand_id
1 'polypeptide(L)'
;MKLLITLIFIFVFRDFIFNFFIFLKWKVVDVVRFVKKGRKKKLHLYGIWLYCGLYGQGKTMALSEYLTRMRKRYKDKIYICTNYGFKEEDFSLENWKTLLREYDKPIIFGYDEIQNEFNSRDYKNFPYELVKLLTQNRKGNGKQIVGTAQRFCRVDKVIRELCSHVIECKTLLGRWTFTKKYDIEDYEQYLVQTDPMKKRKILKHKYSFVQTDKLRDCYDSFQMLQSAKTKEYMSIYEKNGVFTADELLKMKKESEENA
;
A
#
# COMPACT_ATOMS: atom_id res chain seq x y z
N MET A 1 -12.14 -53.48 23.02
CA MET A 1 -11.01 -52.65 22.60
C MET A 1 -11.41 -51.57 21.60
N LYS A 2 -12.05 -51.88 20.45
CA LYS A 2 -12.49 -50.90 19.45
C LYS A 2 -13.44 -49.81 20.02
N LEU A 3 -14.42 -50.20 20.82
CA LEU A 3 -15.39 -49.28 21.44
C LEU A 3 -14.71 -48.26 22.38
N LEU A 4 -13.74 -48.71 23.18
CA LEU A 4 -12.98 -47.84 24.09
C LEU A 4 -12.15 -46.83 23.34
N ILE A 5 -11.49 -47.24 22.24
CA ILE A 5 -10.70 -46.35 21.38
C ILE A 5 -11.61 -45.27 20.72
N THR A 6 -12.81 -45.68 20.27
CA THR A 6 -13.80 -44.76 19.70
C THR A 6 -14.28 -43.72 20.72
N LEU A 7 -14.55 -44.16 21.97
CA LEU A 7 -14.97 -43.26 23.05
C LEU A 7 -13.86 -42.25 23.42
N ILE A 8 -12.60 -42.71 23.50
CA ILE A 8 -11.45 -41.83 23.75
C ILE A 8 -11.29 -40.84 22.61
N PHE A 9 -11.42 -41.26 21.36
CA PHE A 9 -11.35 -40.38 20.20
C PHE A 9 -12.45 -39.31 20.24
N ILE A 10 -13.69 -39.68 20.51
CA ILE A 10 -14.82 -38.75 20.65
C ILE A 10 -14.58 -37.77 21.80
N PHE A 11 -14.03 -38.22 22.92
CA PHE A 11 -13.74 -37.35 24.07
C PHE A 11 -12.63 -36.34 23.75
N VAL A 12 -11.53 -36.77 23.12
CA VAL A 12 -10.39 -35.90 22.74
C VAL A 12 -10.79 -34.89 21.68
N PHE A 13 -11.63 -35.28 20.71
CA PHE A 13 -12.06 -34.41 19.62
C PHE A 13 -13.43 -33.76 19.84
N ARG A 14 -13.98 -33.85 21.04
CA ARG A 14 -15.34 -33.36 21.39
C ARG A 14 -15.55 -31.91 20.93
N ASP A 15 -14.62 -31.02 21.26
CA ASP A 15 -14.73 -29.58 20.94
C ASP A 15 -14.61 -29.34 19.44
N PHE A 16 -13.75 -30.09 18.75
CA PHE A 16 -13.64 -30.06 17.30
C PHE A 16 -14.94 -30.52 16.62
N ILE A 17 -15.50 -31.65 17.03
CA ILE A 17 -16.75 -32.21 16.49
C ILE A 17 -17.89 -31.21 16.70
N PHE A 18 -18.03 -30.68 17.92
CA PHE A 18 -19.07 -29.70 18.26
C PHE A 18 -18.97 -28.45 17.40
N ASN A 19 -17.76 -27.85 17.29
CA ASN A 19 -17.50 -26.68 16.47
C ASN A 19 -17.70 -26.96 14.96
N PHE A 20 -17.42 -28.19 14.51
CA PHE A 20 -17.67 -28.58 13.12
C PHE A 20 -19.17 -28.55 12.79
N PHE A 21 -20.06 -29.08 13.69
CA PHE A 21 -21.50 -28.99 13.45
C PHE A 21 -22.03 -27.56 13.51
N ILE A 22 -21.52 -26.73 14.42
CA ILE A 22 -21.84 -25.29 14.45
C ILE A 22 -21.40 -24.62 13.15
N PHE A 23 -20.19 -24.88 12.69
CA PHE A 23 -19.69 -24.36 11.41
C PHE A 23 -20.57 -24.78 10.24
N LEU A 24 -20.96 -26.06 10.16
CA LEU A 24 -21.82 -26.60 9.11
C LEU A 24 -23.19 -25.90 9.09
N LYS A 25 -23.81 -25.73 10.27
CA LYS A 25 -25.07 -24.98 10.43
C LYS A 25 -24.96 -23.57 9.86
N TRP A 26 -23.91 -22.81 10.23
CA TRP A 26 -23.74 -21.44 9.76
C TRP A 26 -23.37 -21.38 8.29
N LYS A 27 -22.66 -22.36 7.76
CA LYS A 27 -22.42 -22.46 6.30
C LYS A 27 -23.69 -22.66 5.51
N VAL A 28 -24.61 -23.50 5.99
CA VAL A 28 -25.93 -23.66 5.37
C VAL A 28 -26.70 -22.33 5.38
N VAL A 29 -26.73 -21.64 6.52
CA VAL A 29 -27.35 -20.31 6.63
C VAL A 29 -26.73 -19.30 5.64
N ASP A 30 -25.41 -19.31 5.48
CA ASP A 30 -24.72 -18.44 4.54
C ASP A 30 -25.07 -18.78 3.09
N VAL A 31 -25.17 -20.05 2.74
CA VAL A 31 -25.62 -20.51 1.41
C VAL A 31 -27.06 -20.05 1.14
N VAL A 32 -27.97 -20.24 2.10
CA VAL A 32 -29.36 -19.78 1.96
C VAL A 32 -29.44 -18.26 1.80
N ARG A 33 -28.69 -17.50 2.58
CA ARG A 33 -28.58 -16.01 2.43
C ARG A 33 -28.03 -15.63 1.07
N PHE A 34 -27.01 -16.35 0.59
CA PHE A 34 -26.42 -16.14 -0.71
C PHE A 34 -27.44 -16.35 -1.85
N VAL A 35 -28.20 -17.44 -1.80
CA VAL A 35 -29.25 -17.74 -2.81
C VAL A 35 -30.36 -16.69 -2.78
N LYS A 36 -30.84 -16.29 -1.56
CA LYS A 36 -31.93 -15.33 -1.40
C LYS A 36 -31.57 -13.88 -1.75
N LYS A 37 -30.36 -13.41 -1.39
CA LYS A 37 -29.96 -12.00 -1.53
C LYS A 37 -29.03 -11.71 -2.71
N GLY A 38 -28.58 -12.74 -3.42
CA GLY A 38 -27.53 -12.62 -4.41
C GLY A 38 -26.18 -12.25 -3.80
N ARG A 39 -25.13 -12.37 -4.57
CA ARG A 39 -23.76 -12.01 -4.12
C ARG A 39 -23.59 -10.50 -4.23
N LYS A 40 -23.89 -9.74 -3.19
CA LYS A 40 -23.30 -8.42 -3.05
C LYS A 40 -21.78 -8.65 -2.82
N LYS A 41 -21.02 -8.69 -3.90
CA LYS A 41 -19.55 -8.68 -3.82
C LYS A 41 -19.15 -7.37 -3.16
N LYS A 42 -18.95 -7.37 -1.82
CA LYS A 42 -18.22 -6.28 -1.20
C LYS A 42 -16.84 -6.29 -1.81
N LEU A 43 -16.48 -5.18 -2.43
CA LEU A 43 -15.13 -4.98 -2.92
C LEU A 43 -14.21 -4.91 -1.69
N HIS A 44 -13.34 -5.90 -1.53
CA HIS A 44 -12.36 -5.94 -0.47
C HIS A 44 -11.07 -5.27 -0.96
N LEU A 45 -11.07 -3.93 -1.01
CA LEU A 45 -9.89 -3.12 -1.27
C LEU A 45 -9.43 -2.51 0.04
N TYR A 46 -8.45 -3.16 0.70
CA TYR A 46 -7.86 -2.69 1.95
C TYR A 46 -6.43 -3.20 2.08
N GLY A 47 -5.73 -2.66 3.07
CA GLY A 47 -4.35 -3.01 3.37
C GLY A 47 -3.33 -2.13 2.65
N ILE A 48 -2.08 -2.29 3.04
CA ILE A 48 -0.94 -1.55 2.48
C ILE A 48 -0.11 -2.53 1.67
N TRP A 49 0.20 -2.18 0.44
CA TRP A 49 1.07 -2.94 -0.45
C TRP A 49 2.26 -2.09 -0.85
N LEU A 50 3.46 -2.64 -0.79
CA LEU A 50 4.69 -1.93 -1.11
C LEU A 50 5.42 -2.60 -2.29
N TYR A 51 5.59 -1.87 -3.38
CA TYR A 51 6.43 -2.25 -4.52
C TYR A 51 7.86 -1.80 -4.25
N CYS A 52 8.75 -2.76 -4.02
CA CYS A 52 10.14 -2.51 -3.66
C CYS A 52 11.11 -2.89 -4.78
N GLY A 53 12.21 -2.15 -4.90
CA GLY A 53 13.27 -2.43 -5.86
C GLY A 53 14.16 -1.21 -6.09
N LEU A 54 15.34 -1.42 -6.61
CA LEU A 54 16.29 -0.35 -6.94
C LEU A 54 15.77 0.56 -8.06
N TYR A 55 16.51 1.60 -8.38
CA TYR A 55 16.20 2.49 -9.50
C TYR A 55 16.11 1.72 -10.83
N GLY A 56 15.17 2.12 -11.68
CA GLY A 56 14.97 1.51 -13.01
C GLY A 56 14.37 0.09 -13.00
N GLN A 57 14.01 -0.47 -11.83
CA GLN A 57 13.45 -1.81 -11.73
C GLN A 57 11.93 -1.89 -11.98
N GLY A 58 11.32 -0.81 -12.48
CA GLY A 58 9.93 -0.80 -12.92
C GLY A 58 8.89 -0.79 -11.79
N LYS A 59 9.21 -0.23 -10.62
CA LYS A 59 8.28 -0.11 -9.48
C LYS A 59 7.03 0.70 -9.83
N THR A 60 7.23 1.94 -10.30
CA THR A 60 6.13 2.83 -10.71
C THR A 60 5.32 2.23 -11.86
N MET A 61 5.99 1.56 -12.80
CA MET A 61 5.31 0.82 -13.88
C MET A 61 4.46 -0.35 -13.36
N ALA A 62 4.96 -1.08 -12.33
CA ALA A 62 4.21 -2.16 -11.71
C ALA A 62 3.00 -1.65 -10.90
N LEU A 63 3.15 -0.50 -10.23
CA LEU A 63 2.05 0.20 -9.58
C LEU A 63 1.00 0.64 -10.61
N SER A 64 1.43 1.30 -11.70
CA SER A 64 0.55 1.78 -12.76
C SER A 64 -0.16 0.63 -13.50
N GLU A 65 0.51 -0.49 -13.74
CA GLU A 65 -0.11 -1.71 -14.27
C GLU A 65 -1.20 -2.23 -13.33
N TYR A 66 -0.91 -2.26 -12.03
CA TYR A 66 -1.90 -2.67 -11.04
C TYR A 66 -3.13 -1.75 -11.06
N LEU A 67 -2.94 -0.43 -11.05
CA LEU A 67 -4.04 0.55 -11.10
C LEU A 67 -4.85 0.44 -12.39
N THR A 68 -4.20 0.32 -13.56
CA THR A 68 -4.86 0.11 -14.85
C THR A 68 -5.71 -1.17 -14.83
N ARG A 69 -5.19 -2.26 -14.29
CA ARG A 69 -5.91 -3.52 -14.14
C ARG A 69 -7.10 -3.40 -13.20
N MET A 70 -6.95 -2.64 -12.10
CA MET A 70 -8.04 -2.37 -11.16
C MET A 70 -9.12 -1.49 -11.80
N ARG A 71 -8.74 -0.44 -12.53
CA ARG A 71 -9.67 0.41 -13.29
C ARG A 71 -10.41 -0.40 -14.35
N LYS A 72 -9.73 -1.23 -15.13
CA LYS A 72 -10.37 -2.12 -16.14
C LYS A 72 -11.36 -3.10 -15.50
N ARG A 73 -11.02 -3.64 -14.30
CA ARG A 73 -11.86 -4.64 -13.61
C ARG A 73 -13.10 -4.05 -12.94
N TYR A 74 -12.96 -2.88 -12.32
CA TYR A 74 -13.99 -2.30 -11.45
C TYR A 74 -14.63 -1.03 -12.02
N LYS A 75 -14.03 -0.44 -13.05
CA LYS A 75 -14.52 0.78 -13.70
C LYS A 75 -14.83 1.88 -12.65
N ASP A 76 -16.04 2.47 -12.73
CA ASP A 76 -16.50 3.56 -11.86
C ASP A 76 -16.92 3.13 -10.44
N LYS A 77 -16.72 1.85 -10.09
CA LYS A 77 -17.02 1.31 -8.74
C LYS A 77 -15.94 1.57 -7.73
N ILE A 78 -14.81 2.11 -8.15
CA ILE A 78 -13.67 2.46 -7.30
C ILE A 78 -13.17 3.85 -7.65
N TYR A 79 -12.55 4.50 -6.67
CA TYR A 79 -11.73 5.69 -6.90
C TYR A 79 -10.25 5.32 -6.92
N ILE A 80 -9.49 6.07 -7.70
CA ILE A 80 -8.03 6.02 -7.76
C ILE A 80 -7.51 7.43 -7.48
N CYS A 81 -6.59 7.53 -6.54
CA CYS A 81 -5.97 8.78 -6.12
C CYS A 81 -4.45 8.59 -6.10
N THR A 82 -3.69 9.38 -6.85
CA THR A 82 -2.23 9.20 -6.95
C THR A 82 -1.46 10.50 -6.76
N ASN A 83 -0.19 10.41 -6.35
CA ASN A 83 0.71 11.54 -6.18
C ASN A 83 1.64 11.76 -7.39
N TYR A 84 1.48 10.97 -8.46
CA TYR A 84 2.39 11.00 -9.61
C TYR A 84 1.67 11.19 -10.97
N GLY A 85 0.42 11.67 -10.94
CA GLY A 85 -0.32 12.02 -12.14
C GLY A 85 -0.67 10.85 -13.04
N PHE A 86 -1.26 9.80 -12.46
CA PHE A 86 -1.80 8.68 -13.23
C PHE A 86 -3.00 9.14 -14.06
N LYS A 87 -2.97 8.96 -15.39
CA LYS A 87 -3.98 9.51 -16.30
C LYS A 87 -5.42 9.09 -16.03
N GLU A 88 -5.62 7.92 -15.41
CA GLU A 88 -6.95 7.41 -15.06
C GLU A 88 -7.26 7.60 -13.56
N GLU A 89 -6.62 8.57 -12.87
CA GLU A 89 -6.96 8.94 -11.50
C GLU A 89 -8.24 9.78 -11.44
N ASP A 90 -8.97 9.65 -10.34
CA ASP A 90 -10.14 10.49 -10.06
C ASP A 90 -9.77 11.71 -9.22
N PHE A 91 -8.72 11.60 -8.41
CA PHE A 91 -8.23 12.65 -7.52
C PHE A 91 -6.71 12.66 -7.48
N SER A 92 -6.13 13.84 -7.34
CA SER A 92 -4.71 14.01 -7.05
C SER A 92 -4.44 13.89 -5.55
N LEU A 93 -3.35 13.21 -5.18
CA LEU A 93 -2.91 13.00 -3.81
C LEU A 93 -1.89 14.06 -3.42
N GLU A 94 -2.36 15.14 -2.82
CA GLU A 94 -1.49 16.27 -2.43
C GLU A 94 -0.69 16.00 -1.17
N ASN A 95 -1.33 15.39 -0.17
CA ASN A 95 -0.72 15.07 1.13
C ASN A 95 -1.47 13.92 1.82
N TRP A 96 -0.90 13.42 2.92
CA TRP A 96 -1.46 12.31 3.70
C TRP A 96 -2.85 12.61 4.31
N LYS A 97 -3.25 13.88 4.51
CA LYS A 97 -4.58 14.25 5.02
C LYS A 97 -5.70 13.82 4.09
N THR A 98 -5.42 13.66 2.79
CA THR A 98 -6.36 13.12 1.81
C THR A 98 -6.82 11.70 2.16
N LEU A 99 -5.97 10.88 2.81
CA LEU A 99 -6.35 9.56 3.29
C LEU A 99 -7.43 9.60 4.38
N LEU A 100 -7.50 10.69 5.16
CA LEU A 100 -8.47 10.84 6.25
C LEU A 100 -9.89 11.10 5.75
N ARG A 101 -10.04 11.61 4.52
CA ARG A 101 -11.37 11.93 3.94
C ARG A 101 -12.22 10.66 3.81
N GLU A 102 -13.52 10.81 3.96
CA GLU A 102 -14.48 9.74 3.69
C GLU A 102 -14.86 9.73 2.22
N TYR A 103 -15.03 8.52 1.67
CA TYR A 103 -15.38 8.27 0.28
C TYR A 103 -16.58 7.34 0.22
N ASP A 104 -17.51 7.62 -0.69
CA ASP A 104 -18.71 6.81 -0.91
C ASP A 104 -18.41 5.45 -1.61
N LYS A 105 -17.25 5.35 -2.29
CA LYS A 105 -16.77 4.14 -2.97
C LYS A 105 -15.43 3.70 -2.39
N PRO A 106 -15.06 2.41 -2.56
CA PRO A 106 -13.69 1.96 -2.28
C PRO A 106 -12.67 2.79 -3.05
N ILE A 107 -11.56 3.14 -2.39
CA ILE A 107 -10.51 3.97 -2.99
C ILE A 107 -9.15 3.28 -2.90
N ILE A 108 -8.35 3.45 -3.96
CA ILE A 108 -6.95 3.03 -4.00
C ILE A 108 -6.09 4.29 -4.05
N PHE A 109 -5.23 4.43 -3.05
CA PHE A 109 -4.20 5.46 -3.00
C PHE A 109 -2.89 4.92 -3.56
N GLY A 110 -2.41 5.52 -4.65
CA GLY A 110 -1.14 5.18 -5.29
C GLY A 110 -0.06 6.21 -4.92
N TYR A 111 0.94 5.78 -4.17
CA TYR A 111 2.10 6.60 -3.82
C TYR A 111 3.32 6.19 -4.63
N ASP A 112 3.86 7.07 -5.44
CA ASP A 112 5.23 6.89 -5.92
C ASP A 112 6.20 7.46 -4.89
N GLU A 113 7.27 6.69 -4.59
CA GLU A 113 8.28 7.00 -3.58
C GLU A 113 7.66 7.32 -2.19
N ILE A 114 6.83 6.41 -1.65
CA ILE A 114 6.09 6.58 -0.38
C ILE A 114 6.98 6.99 0.80
N GLN A 115 8.28 6.65 0.77
CA GLN A 115 9.24 7.07 1.80
C GLN A 115 9.52 8.57 1.81
N ASN A 116 9.11 9.33 0.79
CA ASN A 116 9.24 10.79 0.79
C ASN A 116 8.17 11.44 1.70
N GLU A 117 6.99 10.82 1.81
CA GLU A 117 5.93 11.25 2.70
C GLU A 117 6.07 10.62 4.10
N PHE A 118 6.44 9.33 4.14
CA PHE A 118 6.55 8.53 5.37
C PHE A 118 7.96 7.95 5.50
N ASN A 119 8.91 8.79 5.96
CA ASN A 119 10.30 8.43 6.09
C ASN A 119 10.57 7.78 7.45
N SER A 120 11.32 6.68 7.45
CA SER A 120 11.74 6.00 8.68
C SER A 120 12.59 6.86 9.63
N ARG A 121 13.16 7.96 9.16
CA ARG A 121 13.96 8.89 9.98
C ARG A 121 13.10 9.93 10.71
N ASP A 122 11.84 10.13 10.28
CA ASP A 122 10.92 11.13 10.82
C ASP A 122 9.78 10.49 11.64
N TYR A 123 10.02 9.33 12.22
CA TYR A 123 9.04 8.52 12.94
C TYR A 123 8.36 9.25 14.11
N LYS A 124 9.01 10.25 14.70
CA LYS A 124 8.46 11.03 15.83
C LYS A 124 7.27 11.92 15.41
N ASN A 125 7.20 12.27 14.13
CA ASN A 125 6.19 13.16 13.56
C ASN A 125 5.08 12.39 12.83
N PHE A 126 5.06 11.05 12.97
CA PHE A 126 4.03 10.24 12.31
C PHE A 126 2.64 10.54 12.90
N PRO A 127 1.64 10.97 12.07
CA PRO A 127 0.36 11.42 12.58
C PRO A 127 -0.44 10.29 13.23
N TYR A 128 -0.85 10.48 14.49
CA TYR A 128 -1.63 9.48 15.23
C TYR A 128 -2.97 9.14 14.55
N GLU A 129 -3.64 10.15 13.98
CA GLU A 129 -4.90 9.99 13.24
C GLU A 129 -4.72 9.02 12.06
N LEU A 130 -3.56 9.08 11.40
CA LEU A 130 -3.25 8.19 10.30
C LEU A 130 -3.05 6.74 10.80
N VAL A 131 -2.38 6.54 11.93
CA VAL A 131 -2.26 5.20 12.55
C VAL A 131 -3.64 4.61 12.81
N LYS A 132 -4.53 5.38 13.43
CA LYS A 132 -5.91 4.96 13.72
C LYS A 132 -6.68 4.60 12.46
N LEU A 133 -6.51 5.40 11.40
CA LEU A 133 -7.14 5.13 10.11
C LEU A 133 -6.60 3.84 9.48
N LEU A 134 -5.27 3.68 9.44
CA LEU A 134 -4.62 2.53 8.82
C LEU A 134 -4.98 1.21 9.52
N THR A 135 -5.06 1.21 10.84
CA THR A 135 -5.48 0.03 11.62
C THR A 135 -6.96 -0.32 11.42
N GLN A 136 -7.81 0.67 11.12
CA GLN A 136 -9.24 0.48 10.87
C GLN A 136 -9.62 0.43 9.40
N ASN A 137 -8.67 0.39 8.51
CA ASN A 137 -8.78 0.43 7.05
C ASN A 137 -9.80 -0.56 6.45
N ARG A 138 -10.07 -1.66 7.16
CA ARG A 138 -11.03 -2.69 6.80
C ARG A 138 -12.49 -2.26 7.05
N LYS A 139 -12.70 -1.25 7.89
CA LYS A 139 -14.04 -0.73 8.22
C LYS A 139 -14.44 0.33 7.18
N GLY A 140 -15.71 0.41 6.85
CA GLY A 140 -16.22 1.35 5.82
C GLY A 140 -16.20 0.78 4.41
N ASN A 141 -16.01 1.65 3.41
CA ASN A 141 -16.06 1.26 1.99
C ASN A 141 -14.76 0.61 1.46
N GLY A 142 -13.70 0.62 2.25
CA GLY A 142 -12.38 0.09 1.92
C GLY A 142 -11.44 1.16 1.36
N LYS A 143 -10.26 1.24 1.97
CA LYS A 143 -9.14 2.09 1.54
C LYS A 143 -7.92 1.22 1.38
N GLN A 144 -7.37 1.15 0.18
CA GLN A 144 -6.13 0.44 -0.10
C GLN A 144 -5.03 1.46 -0.37
N ILE A 145 -3.88 1.26 0.26
CA ILE A 145 -2.68 2.07 -0.01
C ILE A 145 -1.69 1.19 -0.76
N VAL A 146 -1.23 1.67 -1.89
CA VAL A 146 -0.24 0.98 -2.71
C VAL A 146 0.90 1.95 -2.97
N GLY A 147 2.07 1.66 -2.44
CA GLY A 147 3.22 2.55 -2.56
C GLY A 147 4.39 1.91 -3.27
N THR A 148 5.25 2.73 -3.86
CA THR A 148 6.58 2.30 -4.30
C THR A 148 7.64 2.74 -3.31
N ALA A 149 8.68 1.95 -3.12
CA ALA A 149 9.83 2.31 -2.31
C ALA A 149 11.12 1.72 -2.89
N GLN A 150 12.23 2.43 -2.77
CA GLN A 150 13.53 1.91 -3.22
C GLN A 150 13.99 0.74 -2.36
N ARG A 151 13.77 0.82 -1.06
CA ARG A 151 14.07 -0.24 -0.08
C ARG A 151 12.98 -0.25 0.98
N PHE A 152 12.55 -1.43 1.38
CA PHE A 152 11.55 -1.61 2.41
C PHE A 152 11.93 -0.94 3.74
N CYS A 153 13.20 -1.02 4.14
CA CYS A 153 13.70 -0.43 5.40
C CYS A 153 13.69 1.11 5.44
N ARG A 154 13.54 1.81 4.28
CA ARG A 154 13.44 3.28 4.24
C ARG A 154 12.03 3.79 4.54
N VAL A 155 11.03 2.94 4.43
CA VAL A 155 9.65 3.27 4.76
C VAL A 155 9.50 3.29 6.28
N ASP A 156 8.67 4.20 6.79
CA ASP A 156 8.39 4.31 8.22
C ASP A 156 7.97 2.97 8.84
N LYS A 157 8.36 2.75 10.10
CA LYS A 157 8.13 1.50 10.83
C LYS A 157 6.64 1.16 10.92
N VAL A 158 5.79 2.16 11.21
CA VAL A 158 4.33 1.97 11.34
C VAL A 158 3.73 1.47 10.03
N ILE A 159 4.12 2.07 8.89
CA ILE A 159 3.66 1.63 7.57
C ILE A 159 4.13 0.20 7.28
N ARG A 160 5.37 -0.15 7.65
CA ARG A 160 5.91 -1.51 7.45
C ARG A 160 5.17 -2.56 8.28
N GLU A 161 4.87 -2.27 9.54
CA GLU A 161 4.13 -3.16 10.44
C GLU A 161 2.67 -3.36 10.02
N LEU A 162 2.07 -2.36 9.39
CA LEU A 162 0.71 -2.42 8.85
C LEU A 162 0.65 -2.91 7.39
N CYS A 163 1.82 -3.12 6.77
CA CYS A 163 1.91 -3.64 5.42
C CYS A 163 1.39 -5.08 5.36
N SER A 164 0.56 -5.36 4.38
CA SER A 164 0.04 -6.73 4.16
C SER A 164 0.87 -7.51 3.14
N HIS A 165 1.43 -6.81 2.15
CA HIS A 165 2.21 -7.46 1.10
C HIS A 165 3.37 -6.60 0.64
N VAL A 166 4.49 -7.24 0.36
CA VAL A 166 5.65 -6.63 -0.30
C VAL A 166 5.86 -7.27 -1.67
N ILE A 167 6.06 -6.45 -2.68
CA ILE A 167 6.23 -6.87 -4.07
C ILE A 167 7.62 -6.42 -4.56
N GLU A 168 8.53 -7.35 -4.72
CA GLU A 168 9.82 -7.07 -5.34
C GLU A 168 9.68 -6.95 -6.86
N CYS A 169 10.21 -5.88 -7.44
CA CYS A 169 10.21 -5.61 -8.87
C CYS A 169 11.60 -5.78 -9.47
N LYS A 170 11.66 -6.40 -10.65
CA LYS A 170 12.86 -6.49 -11.46
C LYS A 170 12.50 -6.42 -12.95
N THR A 171 13.06 -5.43 -13.66
CA THR A 171 12.87 -5.26 -15.09
C THR A 171 14.07 -5.81 -15.86
N LEU A 172 13.80 -6.60 -16.88
CA LEU A 172 14.80 -7.11 -17.83
C LEU A 172 14.58 -6.48 -19.19
N LEU A 173 15.67 -6.27 -19.92
CA LEU A 173 15.68 -5.71 -21.29
C LEU A 173 14.86 -4.41 -21.41
N GLY A 174 14.78 -3.64 -20.31
CA GLY A 174 14.10 -2.35 -20.26
C GLY A 174 12.57 -2.39 -20.37
N ARG A 175 11.95 -3.55 -20.68
CA ARG A 175 10.50 -3.65 -20.91
C ARG A 175 9.80 -4.80 -20.19
N TRP A 176 10.47 -5.85 -19.83
CA TRP A 176 9.84 -7.01 -19.20
C TRP A 176 10.02 -6.96 -17.69
N THR A 177 8.96 -6.66 -16.97
CA THR A 177 8.97 -6.54 -15.51
C THR A 177 8.44 -7.81 -14.87
N PHE A 178 9.22 -8.34 -13.95
CA PHE A 178 8.89 -9.48 -13.10
C PHE A 178 8.63 -8.96 -11.69
N THR A 179 7.57 -9.47 -11.08
CA THR A 179 7.23 -9.16 -9.70
C THR A 179 7.14 -10.43 -8.87
N LYS A 180 7.57 -10.34 -7.62
CA LYS A 180 7.43 -11.38 -6.61
C LYS A 180 6.69 -10.77 -5.42
N LYS A 181 5.45 -11.18 -5.24
CA LYS A 181 4.61 -10.75 -4.13
C LYS A 181 4.77 -11.72 -2.97
N TYR A 182 5.09 -11.20 -1.81
CA TYR A 182 5.21 -11.91 -0.55
C TYR A 182 4.14 -11.38 0.42
N ASP A 183 3.64 -12.22 1.31
CA ASP A 183 2.99 -11.77 2.52
C ASP A 183 4.06 -11.19 3.45
N ILE A 184 3.68 -10.29 4.37
CA ILE A 184 4.67 -9.56 5.17
C ILE A 184 5.54 -10.49 6.01
N GLU A 185 4.96 -11.50 6.64
CA GLU A 185 5.68 -12.48 7.45
C GLU A 185 6.69 -13.29 6.63
N ASP A 186 6.29 -13.74 5.43
CA ASP A 186 7.17 -14.42 4.49
C ASP A 186 8.31 -13.50 4.00
N TYR A 187 8.02 -12.20 3.83
CA TYR A 187 9.04 -11.24 3.39
C TYR A 187 10.07 -10.96 4.49
N GLU A 188 9.65 -10.81 5.73
CA GLU A 188 10.56 -10.65 6.87
C GLU A 188 11.46 -11.89 7.02
N GLN A 189 10.90 -13.08 6.91
CA GLN A 189 11.69 -14.31 6.88
C GLN A 189 12.66 -14.35 5.68
N TYR A 190 12.23 -13.87 4.51
CA TYR A 190 13.08 -13.78 3.33
C TYR A 190 14.26 -12.82 3.52
N LEU A 191 14.08 -11.71 4.23
CA LEU A 191 15.15 -10.75 4.51
C LEU A 191 16.23 -11.32 5.47
N VAL A 192 15.81 -12.05 6.49
CA VAL A 192 16.70 -12.61 7.50
C VAL A 192 17.38 -13.90 7.01
N GLN A 193 16.74 -14.67 6.13
CA GLN A 193 17.27 -15.95 5.66
C GLN A 193 18.54 -15.77 4.83
N THR A 194 19.65 -16.37 5.30
CA THR A 194 20.95 -16.36 4.62
C THR A 194 21.15 -17.54 3.68
N ASP A 195 20.53 -18.69 3.97
CA ASP A 195 20.63 -19.90 3.14
C ASP A 195 19.84 -19.73 1.82
N PRO A 196 20.50 -19.77 0.65
CA PRO A 196 19.83 -19.60 -0.64
C PRO A 196 18.77 -20.66 -0.93
N MET A 197 18.96 -21.90 -0.46
CA MET A 197 18.02 -23.00 -0.69
C MET A 197 16.72 -22.78 0.08
N LYS A 198 16.82 -22.42 1.36
CA LYS A 198 15.68 -22.08 2.21
C LYS A 198 14.96 -20.84 1.70
N LYS A 199 15.72 -19.81 1.32
CA LYS A 199 15.20 -18.56 0.74
C LYS A 199 14.34 -18.78 -0.52
N ARG A 200 14.71 -19.75 -1.38
CA ARG A 200 13.93 -20.11 -2.57
C ARG A 200 12.59 -20.77 -2.23
N LYS A 201 12.49 -21.45 -1.10
CA LYS A 201 11.28 -22.17 -0.65
C LYS A 201 10.24 -21.25 -0.02
N ILE A 202 10.61 -20.03 0.39
CA ILE A 202 9.66 -19.06 0.96
C ILE A 202 8.53 -18.80 -0.05
N LEU A 203 7.31 -18.84 0.44
CA LEU A 203 6.11 -18.69 -0.38
C LEU A 203 6.07 -17.30 -1.03
N LYS A 204 5.77 -17.28 -2.33
CA LYS A 204 5.66 -16.05 -3.11
C LYS A 204 4.83 -16.26 -4.34
N HIS A 205 4.02 -15.28 -4.67
CA HIS A 205 3.30 -15.24 -5.93
C HIS A 205 4.13 -14.49 -6.98
N LYS A 206 4.40 -15.15 -8.12
CA LYS A 206 5.16 -14.57 -9.23
C LYS A 206 4.20 -14.05 -10.29
N TYR A 207 4.47 -12.85 -10.80
CA TYR A 207 3.74 -12.24 -11.89
C TYR A 207 4.73 -11.51 -12.81
N SER A 208 4.43 -11.43 -14.09
CA SER A 208 5.24 -10.63 -15.01
C SER A 208 4.34 -9.94 -16.04
N PHE A 209 4.81 -8.81 -16.53
CA PHE A 209 4.13 -8.05 -17.58
C PHE A 209 5.15 -7.34 -18.47
N VAL A 210 4.73 -7.01 -19.67
CA VAL A 210 5.54 -6.21 -20.61
C VAL A 210 5.06 -4.76 -20.54
N GLN A 211 5.99 -3.82 -20.38
CA GLN A 211 5.75 -2.39 -20.42
C GLN A 211 5.47 -1.97 -21.88
N THR A 212 4.19 -1.99 -22.27
CA THR A 212 3.74 -1.46 -23.56
C THR A 212 3.85 0.07 -23.58
N ASP A 213 3.89 0.69 -24.75
CA ASP A 213 3.94 2.15 -24.87
C ASP A 213 2.70 2.79 -24.20
N LYS A 214 1.52 2.20 -24.41
CA LYS A 214 0.29 2.63 -23.69
C LYS A 214 0.44 2.63 -22.17
N LEU A 215 1.13 1.65 -21.59
CA LEU A 215 1.36 1.59 -20.15
C LEU A 215 2.41 2.61 -19.71
N ARG A 216 3.42 2.89 -20.54
CA ARG A 216 4.43 3.92 -20.27
C ARG A 216 3.83 5.32 -20.31
N ASP A 217 2.89 5.54 -21.20
CA ASP A 217 2.20 6.81 -21.37
C ASP A 217 1.09 7.04 -20.33
N CYS A 218 0.83 6.09 -19.41
CA CYS A 218 -0.26 6.23 -18.44
C CYS A 218 0.04 7.21 -17.29
N TYR A 219 1.28 7.71 -17.17
CA TYR A 219 1.67 8.78 -16.22
C TYR A 219 2.83 9.59 -16.77
N ASP A 220 2.98 10.82 -16.27
CA ASP A 220 4.10 11.71 -16.63
C ASP A 220 5.22 11.58 -15.57
N SER A 221 6.37 11.02 -15.97
CA SER A 221 7.54 10.88 -15.11
C SER A 221 8.13 12.21 -14.63
N PHE A 222 7.85 13.31 -15.33
CA PHE A 222 8.39 14.64 -15.02
C PHE A 222 7.47 15.46 -14.12
N GLN A 223 6.21 15.10 -13.97
CA GLN A 223 5.26 15.85 -13.15
C GLN A 223 5.69 15.93 -11.68
N MET A 224 6.27 14.87 -11.14
CA MET A 224 6.83 14.87 -9.78
C MET A 224 8.02 15.83 -9.63
N LEU A 225 8.85 15.97 -10.67
CA LEU A 225 9.98 16.90 -10.66
C LEU A 225 9.49 18.35 -10.72
N GLN A 226 8.40 18.62 -11.44
CA GLN A 226 7.79 19.95 -11.50
C GLN A 226 7.12 20.31 -10.17
N SER A 227 6.39 19.40 -9.56
CA SER A 227 5.77 19.61 -8.24
C SER A 227 6.80 19.73 -7.10
N ALA A 228 7.98 19.12 -7.24
CA ALA A 228 9.08 19.30 -6.30
C ALA A 228 9.78 20.68 -6.47
N LYS A 229 9.81 21.23 -7.69
CA LYS A 229 10.36 22.58 -7.96
C LYS A 229 9.40 23.69 -7.53
N THR A 230 8.09 23.45 -7.55
CA THR A 230 7.06 24.41 -7.09
C THR A 230 6.84 24.40 -5.58
N LYS A 231 7.19 23.34 -4.90
CA LYS A 231 7.30 23.35 -3.43
C LYS A 231 8.66 23.99 -3.12
N GLU A 232 8.67 25.31 -2.88
CA GLU A 232 9.84 25.97 -2.31
C GLU A 232 10.36 25.13 -1.14
N TYR A 233 11.65 24.86 -1.16
CA TYR A 233 12.32 24.14 -0.08
C TYR A 233 12.26 25.04 1.16
N MET A 234 11.22 24.92 1.95
CA MET A 234 11.16 25.54 3.27
C MET A 234 12.19 24.84 4.16
N SER A 235 13.20 25.56 4.56
CA SER A 235 14.17 25.08 5.55
C SER A 235 13.43 24.70 6.85
N ILE A 236 14.05 23.84 7.66
CA ILE A 236 13.50 23.47 8.98
C ILE A 236 13.30 24.73 9.86
N TYR A 237 14.12 25.75 9.65
CA TYR A 237 14.08 27.05 10.35
C TYR A 237 12.86 27.88 9.95
N GLU A 238 12.50 27.91 8.66
CA GLU A 238 11.27 28.58 8.19
C GLU A 238 10.00 27.91 8.71
N LYS A 239 9.97 26.57 8.75
CA LYS A 239 8.86 25.80 9.32
C LYS A 239 8.62 26.10 10.81
N ASN A 240 9.67 26.47 11.53
CA ASN A 240 9.62 26.75 12.97
C ASN A 240 9.57 28.27 13.28
N GLY A 241 9.47 29.15 12.26
CA GLY A 241 9.50 30.58 12.43
C GLY A 241 10.85 31.13 12.88
N VAL A 242 11.93 30.34 12.72
CA VAL A 242 13.30 30.74 13.03
C VAL A 242 13.98 31.06 11.71
N PHE A 243 14.25 32.32 11.46
CA PHE A 243 14.94 32.80 10.27
C PHE A 243 16.47 32.71 10.43
N THR A 244 17.16 32.40 9.35
CA THR A 244 18.62 32.49 9.30
C THR A 244 19.08 33.95 9.32
N ALA A 245 20.33 34.20 9.75
CA ALA A 245 20.87 35.57 9.78
C ALA A 245 20.82 36.25 8.41
N ASP A 246 20.99 35.51 7.32
CA ASP A 246 20.93 36.02 5.94
C ASP A 246 19.52 36.39 5.51
N GLU A 247 18.52 35.66 5.95
CA GLU A 247 17.09 35.95 5.69
C GLU A 247 16.63 37.17 6.47
N LEU A 248 17.07 37.33 7.73
CA LEU A 248 16.82 38.53 8.52
C LEU A 248 17.49 39.78 7.89
N LEU A 249 18.67 39.64 7.32
CA LEU A 249 19.36 40.73 6.59
C LEU A 249 18.64 41.08 5.28
N LYS A 250 18.08 40.12 4.55
CA LYS A 250 17.24 40.36 3.36
C LYS A 250 15.96 41.10 3.71
N MET A 251 15.20 40.58 4.72
CA MET A 251 13.98 41.26 5.18
C MET A 251 14.22 42.67 5.66
N LYS A 252 15.36 42.92 6.30
CA LYS A 252 15.74 44.26 6.73
C LYS A 252 16.01 45.19 5.56
N LYS A 253 16.71 44.73 4.51
CA LYS A 253 16.94 45.50 3.29
C LYS A 253 15.66 45.81 2.52
N GLU A 254 14.76 44.83 2.39
CA GLU A 254 13.46 45.02 1.73
C GLU A 254 12.53 45.94 2.53
N SER A 255 12.65 45.99 3.85
CA SER A 255 11.91 46.94 4.68
C SER A 255 12.49 48.36 4.61
N GLU A 256 13.80 48.53 4.36
CA GLU A 256 14.48 49.82 4.16
C GLU A 256 14.26 50.38 2.74
N GLU A 257 14.06 49.52 1.72
CA GLU A 257 13.72 49.94 0.36
C GLU A 257 12.26 50.35 0.15
N ASN A 258 11.37 49.91 1.05
CA ASN A 258 9.93 50.20 0.99
C ASN A 258 9.50 51.31 1.97
N ALA A 259 10.44 51.96 2.69
CA ALA A 259 10.22 53.08 3.60
C ALA A 259 10.75 54.40 3.02
#